data_685159468ac24d831677c0b372d76a09
#
_entry.id   685159468ac24d831677c0b372d76a09
#
_cell.length_a   1.000
_cell.length_b   1.000
_cell.length_c   1.000
_cell.angle_alpha   90.00
_cell.angle_beta   90.00
_cell.angle_gamma   90.00
#
_symmetry.space_group_name_H-M   'P 1'
#
loop_
_entity.id
_entity.type
_entity.pdbx_description
1 polymer ?
#
loop_
_entity_poly.entity_id
_entity_poly.type
_entity_poly.pdbx_seq_one_letter_code
_entity_poly.pdbx_strand_id
1 'polypeptide(L)'
;MDREWTEQDLHTFVRNAQAVFEEVSLTPAQPGTGWQDEGLQVDYELRGGRVDCVLHRSIQADGKMWQLQMTAPLAGNVLPEERMTPRERELCRDDLSHDFLTGVYNRRYLETVFAEVLAECATQGRSAAVALVTLDDGQKLRDSYGQPVMDQLHCFVANQWRKSFDTPEKRVVCRLTGSVFVVGCLDVTASQLAQEMQALYNAMPRECITTTGMMRRIQYTMSCAAAGMEDGCTGWKDLYEICDRRLRTLQAAGGDAVSCAG
;
A
#
# COMPACT_ATOMS: atom_id res chain seq x y z
N MET A 1 -2.97 20.65 36.51
CA MET A 1 -4.19 20.57 37.35
C MET A 1 -5.12 19.62 36.62
N ASP A 2 -5.06 18.37 37.00
CA ASP A 2 -5.95 17.34 36.44
C ASP A 2 -7.34 17.58 37.04
N ARG A 3 -8.28 17.91 36.17
CA ARG A 3 -9.67 18.13 36.56
C ARG A 3 -10.27 16.78 36.95
N GLU A 4 -10.65 16.61 38.22
CA GLU A 4 -11.41 15.43 38.62
C GLU A 4 -12.77 15.40 37.88
N TRP A 5 -13.07 14.29 37.24
CA TRP A 5 -14.32 14.08 36.53
C TRP A 5 -15.42 13.72 37.54
N THR A 6 -16.61 14.28 37.31
CA THR A 6 -17.82 13.84 38.00
C THR A 6 -18.62 12.88 37.12
N GLU A 7 -19.50 12.05 37.70
CA GLU A 7 -20.43 11.21 36.92
C GLU A 7 -21.26 12.05 35.95
N GLN A 8 -21.64 13.26 36.34
CA GLN A 8 -22.40 14.17 35.50
C GLN A 8 -21.61 14.69 34.28
N ASP A 9 -20.29 14.94 34.46
CA ASP A 9 -19.39 15.28 33.37
C ASP A 9 -19.29 14.12 32.37
N LEU A 10 -19.18 12.88 32.86
CA LEU A 10 -19.12 11.69 32.03
C LEU A 10 -20.40 11.49 31.21
N HIS A 11 -21.56 11.61 31.82
CA HIS A 11 -22.82 11.50 31.10
C HIS A 11 -23.01 12.62 30.06
N THR A 12 -22.53 13.81 30.36
CA THR A 12 -22.55 14.92 29.40
C THR A 12 -21.60 14.65 28.24
N PHE A 13 -20.41 14.11 28.52
CA PHE A 13 -19.45 13.69 27.50
C PHE A 13 -20.05 12.60 26.60
N VAL A 14 -20.64 11.54 27.17
CA VAL A 14 -21.26 10.45 26.39
C VAL A 14 -22.34 10.98 25.45
N ARG A 15 -23.21 11.87 25.94
CA ARG A 15 -24.25 12.49 25.10
C ARG A 15 -23.67 13.26 23.91
N ASN A 16 -22.58 14.00 24.13
CA ASN A 16 -21.91 14.74 23.06
C ASN A 16 -21.17 13.78 22.11
N ALA A 17 -20.53 12.73 22.63
CA ALA A 17 -19.83 11.74 21.85
C ALA A 17 -20.77 10.93 20.92
N GLN A 18 -22.01 10.69 21.33
CA GLN A 18 -23.04 10.02 20.51
C GLN A 18 -23.41 10.78 19.22
N ALA A 19 -23.07 12.06 19.13
CA ALA A 19 -23.23 12.83 17.89
C ALA A 19 -22.12 12.53 16.86
N VAL A 20 -21.03 11.92 17.27
CA VAL A 20 -19.82 11.69 16.44
C VAL A 20 -19.55 10.19 16.25
N PHE A 21 -19.76 9.39 17.28
CA PHE A 21 -19.51 7.96 17.29
C PHE A 21 -20.82 7.17 17.08
N GLU A 22 -20.77 6.07 16.34
CA GLU A 22 -21.96 5.22 16.11
C GLU A 22 -22.46 4.57 17.39
N GLU A 23 -21.55 4.11 18.23
CA GLU A 23 -21.86 3.52 19.53
C GLU A 23 -21.00 4.19 20.60
N VAL A 24 -21.60 4.57 21.70
CA VAL A 24 -20.91 5.05 22.88
C VAL A 24 -21.53 4.37 24.10
N SER A 25 -20.73 3.61 24.83
CA SER A 25 -21.15 2.96 26.08
C SER A 25 -20.29 3.42 27.25
N LEU A 26 -20.90 3.58 28.39
CA LEU A 26 -20.26 3.91 29.66
C LEU A 26 -20.77 2.90 30.70
N THR A 27 -19.87 2.10 31.25
CA THR A 27 -20.19 1.06 32.23
C THR A 27 -19.31 1.19 33.47
N PRO A 28 -19.81 0.92 34.68
CA PRO A 28 -18.95 0.82 35.85
C PRO A 28 -17.92 -0.30 35.66
N ALA A 29 -16.65 -0.02 35.99
CA ALA A 29 -15.60 -1.04 35.92
C ALA A 29 -15.84 -2.13 36.96
N GLN A 30 -15.81 -3.40 36.54
CA GLN A 30 -15.91 -4.51 37.46
C GLN A 30 -14.54 -4.84 38.07
N PRO A 31 -14.45 -5.15 39.37
CA PRO A 31 -13.20 -5.58 39.97
C PRO A 31 -12.68 -6.86 39.30
N GLY A 32 -11.46 -6.83 38.75
CA GLY A 32 -10.82 -8.00 38.13
C GLY A 32 -10.86 -8.05 36.60
N THR A 33 -11.50 -7.12 35.92
CA THR A 33 -11.29 -6.93 34.47
C THR A 33 -9.92 -6.28 34.28
N GLY A 34 -9.00 -6.93 33.55
CA GLY A 34 -7.58 -6.62 33.44
C GLY A 34 -7.20 -5.28 32.79
N TRP A 35 -8.06 -4.29 32.82
CA TRP A 35 -7.86 -2.94 32.30
C TRP A 35 -7.29 -2.05 33.42
N GLN A 36 -5.98 -2.19 33.67
CA GLN A 36 -5.26 -1.38 34.69
C GLN A 36 -4.54 -0.17 34.11
N ASP A 37 -4.71 0.11 32.82
CA ASP A 37 -3.97 1.21 32.19
C ASP A 37 -4.84 2.45 32.06
N GLU A 38 -4.35 3.59 32.56
CA GLU A 38 -4.98 4.92 32.47
C GLU A 38 -4.93 5.49 31.05
N GLY A 39 -4.44 4.72 30.08
CA GLY A 39 -4.27 5.13 28.68
C GLY A 39 -5.52 4.92 27.82
N LEU A 40 -5.54 5.61 26.68
CA LEU A 40 -6.46 5.35 25.59
C LEU A 40 -5.98 4.09 24.84
N GLN A 41 -6.82 3.05 24.80
CA GLN A 41 -6.57 1.86 24.00
C GLN A 41 -7.39 1.93 22.73
N VAL A 42 -6.82 1.46 21.63
CA VAL A 42 -7.43 1.47 20.31
C VAL A 42 -7.39 0.07 19.74
N ASP A 43 -8.57 -0.51 19.54
CA ASP A 43 -8.75 -1.82 18.93
C ASP A 43 -9.47 -1.69 17.59
N TYR A 44 -9.35 -2.71 16.75
CA TYR A 44 -10.02 -2.77 15.46
C TYR A 44 -10.85 -4.04 15.39
N GLU A 45 -12.16 -3.89 15.18
CA GLU A 45 -13.09 -5.00 15.07
C GLU A 45 -13.67 -5.11 13.67
N LEU A 46 -13.75 -6.34 13.14
CA LEU A 46 -14.44 -6.60 11.88
C LEU A 46 -15.91 -6.91 12.15
N ARG A 47 -16.81 -5.98 11.78
CA ARG A 47 -18.26 -6.14 11.96
C ARG A 47 -18.96 -6.05 10.60
N GLY A 48 -19.61 -7.13 10.18
CA GLY A 48 -20.42 -7.11 8.94
C GLY A 48 -19.65 -6.72 7.67
N GLY A 49 -18.35 -7.04 7.59
CA GLY A 49 -17.51 -6.70 6.43
C GLY A 49 -16.88 -5.30 6.47
N ARG A 50 -17.13 -4.54 7.52
CA ARG A 50 -16.43 -3.25 7.77
C ARG A 50 -15.50 -3.39 8.98
N VAL A 51 -14.45 -2.58 9.02
CA VAL A 51 -13.56 -2.45 10.17
C VAL A 51 -14.01 -1.26 11.00
N ASP A 52 -14.35 -1.46 12.23
CA ASP A 52 -14.66 -0.42 13.19
C ASP A 52 -13.44 -0.15 14.06
N CYS A 53 -13.17 1.12 14.34
CA CYS A 53 -12.23 1.55 15.35
C CYS A 53 -12.96 1.61 16.68
N VAL A 54 -12.49 0.84 17.65
CA VAL A 54 -13.05 0.78 19.00
C VAL A 54 -12.05 1.42 19.96
N LEU A 55 -12.47 2.51 20.56
CA LEU A 55 -11.67 3.26 21.54
C LEU A 55 -12.13 2.88 22.94
N HIS A 56 -11.19 2.43 23.76
CA HIS A 56 -11.44 2.08 25.17
C HIS A 56 -10.66 3.00 26.09
N ARG A 57 -11.31 3.47 27.15
CA ARG A 57 -10.64 4.26 28.18
C ARG A 57 -11.25 4.01 29.54
N SER A 58 -10.39 3.80 30.55
CA SER A 58 -10.79 3.84 31.95
C SER A 58 -10.76 5.27 32.48
N ILE A 59 -11.81 5.71 33.13
CA ILE A 59 -11.95 7.07 33.66
C ILE A 59 -12.38 6.99 35.13
N GLN A 60 -11.68 7.69 36.01
CA GLN A 60 -12.09 7.83 37.39
C GLN A 60 -13.02 9.06 37.52
N ALA A 61 -14.21 8.87 38.08
CA ALA A 61 -15.16 9.93 38.38
C ALA A 61 -15.89 9.65 39.69
N ASP A 62 -15.98 10.65 40.55
CA ASP A 62 -16.57 10.57 41.89
C ASP A 62 -16.08 9.35 42.71
N GLY A 63 -14.78 9.07 42.63
CA GLY A 63 -14.12 7.94 43.32
C GLY A 63 -14.44 6.55 42.77
N LYS A 64 -15.18 6.42 41.65
CA LYS A 64 -15.48 5.18 40.97
C LYS A 64 -14.76 5.11 39.63
N MET A 65 -14.40 3.88 39.23
CA MET A 65 -13.84 3.64 37.90
C MET A 65 -14.96 3.33 36.90
N TRP A 66 -14.88 3.96 35.75
CA TRP A 66 -15.78 3.78 34.62
C TRP A 66 -15.01 3.32 33.40
N GLN A 67 -15.65 2.48 32.60
CA GLN A 67 -15.15 2.08 31.29
C GLN A 67 -15.96 2.78 30.21
N LEU A 68 -15.29 3.62 29.44
CA LEU A 68 -15.82 4.27 28.26
C LEU A 68 -15.38 3.49 27.02
N GLN A 69 -16.33 3.10 26.20
CA GLN A 69 -16.09 2.51 24.89
C GLN A 69 -16.78 3.36 23.83
N MET A 70 -16.08 3.70 22.78
CA MET A 70 -16.59 4.46 21.64
C MET A 70 -16.26 3.71 20.36
N THR A 71 -17.23 3.51 19.49
CA THR A 71 -17.05 2.82 18.22
C THR A 71 -17.36 3.76 17.07
N ALA A 72 -16.44 3.87 16.14
CA ALA A 72 -16.63 4.59 14.90
C ALA A 72 -16.16 3.76 13.71
N PRO A 73 -16.85 3.81 12.57
CA PRO A 73 -16.33 3.22 11.35
C PRO A 73 -15.01 3.90 10.99
N LEU A 74 -14.01 3.13 10.61
CA LEU A 74 -12.80 3.73 10.06
C LEU A 74 -13.16 4.42 8.75
N ALA A 75 -12.78 5.69 8.62
CA ALA A 75 -12.97 6.44 7.38
C ALA A 75 -12.24 5.69 6.24
N GLY A 76 -12.98 5.24 5.22
CA GLY A 76 -12.51 4.29 4.20
C GLY A 76 -13.18 2.92 4.33
N ASN A 77 -13.84 2.63 5.44
CA ASN A 77 -14.86 1.58 5.52
C ASN A 77 -16.15 2.13 4.98
N VAL A 78 -16.19 2.05 3.84
CA VAL A 78 -17.13 2.02 2.81
C VAL A 78 -18.52 1.72 3.33
N LEU A 79 -19.41 2.68 3.12
CA LEU A 79 -20.84 2.37 2.98
C LEU A 79 -20.96 1.06 2.20
N PRO A 80 -21.82 0.10 2.62
CA PRO A 80 -22.06 -1.10 1.86
C PRO A 80 -22.20 -0.71 0.37
N GLU A 81 -21.55 -1.45 -0.52
CA GLU A 81 -21.55 -1.15 -1.97
C GLU A 81 -22.95 -0.84 -2.51
N GLU A 82 -23.95 -1.42 -1.87
CA GLU A 82 -25.39 -1.22 -2.16
C GLU A 82 -25.89 0.20 -1.86
N ARG A 83 -25.23 0.96 -0.98
CA ARG A 83 -25.60 2.34 -0.62
C ARG A 83 -24.75 3.40 -1.28
N MET A 84 -23.72 3.00 -2.01
CA MET A 84 -22.87 3.93 -2.75
C MET A 84 -23.47 4.30 -4.10
N THR A 85 -23.35 5.57 -4.45
CA THR A 85 -23.55 6.00 -5.83
C THR A 85 -22.49 5.35 -6.75
N PRO A 86 -22.77 5.17 -8.05
CA PRO A 86 -21.77 4.64 -8.98
C PRO A 86 -20.42 5.39 -8.92
N ARG A 87 -20.46 6.71 -8.72
CA ARG A 87 -19.25 7.57 -8.61
C ARG A 87 -18.47 7.34 -7.30
N GLU A 88 -19.19 7.15 -6.19
CA GLU A 88 -18.54 6.83 -4.91
C GLU A 88 -17.89 5.44 -4.95
N ARG A 89 -18.55 4.46 -5.59
CA ARG A 89 -17.96 3.12 -5.81
C ARG A 89 -16.69 3.20 -6.65
N GLU A 90 -16.69 4.00 -7.69
CA GLU A 90 -15.55 4.21 -8.57
C GLU A 90 -14.38 4.85 -7.79
N LEU A 91 -14.63 5.94 -7.04
CA LEU A 91 -13.64 6.60 -6.19
C LEU A 91 -13.07 5.66 -5.11
N CYS A 92 -13.93 4.88 -4.45
CA CYS A 92 -13.47 3.92 -3.45
C CYS A 92 -12.67 2.77 -4.06
N ARG A 93 -12.99 2.32 -5.27
CA ARG A 93 -12.17 1.33 -5.99
C ARG A 93 -10.80 1.91 -6.33
N ASP A 94 -10.74 3.15 -6.77
CA ASP A 94 -9.50 3.83 -7.10
C ASP A 94 -8.63 4.00 -5.85
N ASP A 95 -9.17 4.49 -4.75
CA ASP A 95 -8.45 4.65 -3.47
C ASP A 95 -7.95 3.30 -2.91
N LEU A 96 -8.71 2.21 -3.09
CA LEU A 96 -8.32 0.87 -2.63
C LEU A 96 -7.33 0.16 -3.55
N SER A 97 -7.21 0.58 -4.80
CA SER A 97 -6.38 -0.08 -5.82
C SER A 97 -5.07 0.64 -6.11
N HIS A 98 -4.94 1.91 -5.72
CA HIS A 98 -3.74 2.71 -6.01
C HIS A 98 -2.86 2.94 -4.78
N ASP A 99 -1.56 3.13 -5.01
CA ASP A 99 -0.60 3.57 -4.00
C ASP A 99 -0.76 5.09 -3.81
N PHE A 100 -1.06 5.52 -2.59
CA PHE A 100 -1.39 6.90 -2.26
C PHE A 100 -0.24 7.89 -2.55
N LEU A 101 1.00 7.41 -2.51
CA LEU A 101 2.18 8.27 -2.75
C LEU A 101 2.45 8.45 -4.24
N THR A 102 2.42 7.37 -4.99
CA THR A 102 2.89 7.34 -6.39
C THR A 102 1.77 7.37 -7.43
N GLY A 103 0.54 7.07 -7.03
CA GLY A 103 -0.63 7.01 -7.90
C GLY A 103 -0.63 5.86 -8.92
N VAL A 104 0.33 4.93 -8.85
CA VAL A 104 0.28 3.66 -9.59
C VAL A 104 -0.52 2.64 -8.79
N TYR A 105 -0.87 1.49 -9.39
CA TYR A 105 -1.57 0.44 -8.65
C TYR A 105 -0.76 -0.01 -7.42
N ASN A 106 -1.46 -0.41 -6.38
CA ASN A 106 -0.85 -0.90 -5.15
C ASN A 106 -0.68 -2.43 -5.14
N ARG A 107 -0.03 -2.93 -4.10
CA ARG A 107 0.17 -4.37 -3.88
C ARG A 107 -1.15 -5.15 -3.88
N ARG A 108 -2.20 -4.60 -3.27
CA ARG A 108 -3.50 -5.27 -3.19
C ARG A 108 -4.08 -5.53 -4.58
N TYR A 109 -4.08 -4.53 -5.46
CA TYR A 109 -4.53 -4.70 -6.85
C TYR A 109 -3.75 -5.79 -7.56
N LEU A 110 -2.42 -5.79 -7.41
CA LEU A 110 -1.55 -6.80 -8.01
C LEU A 110 -1.89 -8.23 -7.54
N GLU A 111 -2.05 -8.43 -6.23
CA GLU A 111 -2.24 -9.76 -5.62
C GLU A 111 -3.69 -10.28 -5.75
N THR A 112 -4.65 -9.43 -6.03
CA THR A 112 -6.07 -9.82 -6.20
C THR A 112 -6.49 -9.74 -7.65
N VAL A 113 -6.56 -8.55 -8.23
CA VAL A 113 -7.14 -8.36 -9.57
C VAL A 113 -6.19 -8.85 -10.67
N PHE A 114 -4.95 -8.36 -10.68
CA PHE A 114 -4.00 -8.72 -11.74
C PHE A 114 -3.52 -10.17 -11.64
N ALA A 115 -3.42 -10.72 -10.43
CA ALA A 115 -3.11 -12.13 -10.22
C ALA A 115 -4.14 -13.08 -10.84
N GLU A 116 -5.43 -12.73 -10.78
CA GLU A 116 -6.51 -13.49 -11.43
C GLU A 116 -6.36 -13.45 -12.96
N VAL A 117 -6.09 -12.26 -13.52
CA VAL A 117 -5.85 -12.10 -14.97
C VAL A 117 -4.67 -12.93 -15.44
N LEU A 118 -3.57 -12.99 -14.66
CA LEU A 118 -2.41 -13.82 -14.96
C LEU A 118 -2.76 -15.32 -14.92
N ALA A 119 -3.54 -15.76 -13.94
CA ALA A 119 -3.98 -17.15 -13.85
C ALA A 119 -4.90 -17.54 -15.02
N GLU A 120 -5.75 -16.65 -15.48
CA GLU A 120 -6.55 -16.84 -16.69
C GLU A 120 -5.68 -16.96 -17.93
N CYS A 121 -4.67 -16.11 -18.09
CA CYS A 121 -3.72 -16.22 -19.21
C CYS A 121 -3.03 -17.60 -19.21
N ALA A 122 -2.58 -18.08 -18.07
CA ALA A 122 -1.96 -19.40 -17.93
C ALA A 122 -2.92 -20.52 -18.36
N THR A 123 -4.18 -20.49 -17.91
CA THR A 123 -5.19 -21.52 -18.28
C THR A 123 -5.58 -21.48 -19.76
N GLN A 124 -5.52 -20.31 -20.40
CA GLN A 124 -5.83 -20.11 -21.81
C GLN A 124 -4.62 -20.31 -22.73
N GLY A 125 -3.44 -20.56 -22.18
CA GLY A 125 -2.19 -20.66 -22.96
C GLY A 125 -1.77 -19.32 -23.59
N ARG A 126 -2.21 -18.20 -23.03
CA ARG A 126 -1.84 -16.85 -23.48
C ARG A 126 -0.52 -16.43 -22.85
N SER A 127 0.27 -15.67 -23.60
CA SER A 127 1.48 -15.07 -23.09
C SER A 127 1.16 -13.94 -22.11
N ALA A 128 1.89 -13.87 -21.01
CA ALA A 128 1.94 -12.73 -20.12
C ALA A 128 3.31 -12.69 -19.44
N ALA A 129 3.80 -11.51 -19.14
CA ALA A 129 5.07 -11.34 -18.48
C ALA A 129 4.99 -10.24 -17.41
N VAL A 130 5.83 -10.36 -16.39
CA VAL A 130 6.02 -9.32 -15.38
C VAL A 130 7.50 -9.00 -15.24
N ALA A 131 7.79 -7.75 -14.87
CA ALA A 131 9.11 -7.28 -14.52
C ALA A 131 9.10 -6.70 -13.10
N LEU A 132 9.97 -7.18 -12.25
CA LEU A 132 10.30 -6.54 -10.98
C LEU A 132 11.36 -5.47 -11.21
N VAL A 133 11.10 -4.26 -10.73
CA VAL A 133 12.02 -3.12 -10.81
C VAL A 133 12.30 -2.63 -9.40
N THR A 134 13.56 -2.41 -9.07
CA THR A 134 13.95 -1.80 -7.79
C THR A 134 14.99 -0.71 -7.99
N LEU A 135 14.95 0.30 -7.13
CA LEU A 135 16.05 1.24 -7.00
C LEU A 135 17.24 0.54 -6.35
N ASP A 136 18.40 0.64 -6.99
CA ASP A 136 19.65 0.14 -6.42
C ASP A 136 20.07 1.02 -5.24
N ASP A 137 20.73 0.42 -4.26
CA ASP A 137 21.20 1.12 -3.05
C ASP A 137 20.13 1.95 -2.32
N GLY A 138 18.85 1.57 -2.41
CA GLY A 138 17.72 2.33 -1.85
C GLY A 138 17.88 2.67 -0.37
N GLN A 139 18.51 1.80 0.43
CA GLN A 139 18.80 2.08 1.84
C GLN A 139 19.86 3.17 1.99
N LYS A 140 20.95 3.11 1.22
CA LYS A 140 22.01 4.14 1.24
C LYS A 140 21.47 5.52 0.80
N LEU A 141 20.60 5.52 -0.22
CA LEU A 141 19.93 6.74 -0.68
C LEU A 141 19.04 7.32 0.44
N ARG A 142 18.29 6.48 1.12
CA ARG A 142 17.45 6.88 2.26
C ARG A 142 18.26 7.45 3.41
N ASP A 143 19.35 6.77 3.78
CA ASP A 143 20.23 7.20 4.88
C ASP A 143 20.94 8.53 4.54
N SER A 144 21.25 8.75 3.27
CA SER A 144 21.94 9.97 2.79
C SER A 144 20.99 11.16 2.61
N TYR A 145 19.77 10.95 2.15
CA TYR A 145 18.87 12.02 1.72
C TYR A 145 17.58 12.14 2.54
N GLY A 146 17.26 11.12 3.32
CA GLY A 146 16.05 11.05 4.15
C GLY A 146 14.79 10.63 3.39
N GLN A 147 13.75 10.28 4.15
CA GLN A 147 12.49 9.76 3.59
C GLN A 147 11.76 10.72 2.63
N PRO A 148 11.64 12.04 2.92
CA PRO A 148 10.93 12.95 2.00
C PRO A 148 11.53 13.02 0.60
N VAL A 149 12.85 12.86 0.49
CA VAL A 149 13.56 12.83 -0.78
C VAL A 149 13.33 11.51 -1.50
N MET A 150 13.34 10.40 -0.76
CA MET A 150 13.00 9.08 -1.29
C MET A 150 11.57 9.03 -1.82
N ASP A 151 10.62 9.66 -1.15
CA ASP A 151 9.23 9.74 -1.59
C ASP A 151 9.11 10.47 -2.93
N GLN A 152 9.83 11.58 -3.11
CA GLN A 152 9.89 12.28 -4.39
C GLN A 152 10.54 11.44 -5.50
N LEU A 153 11.61 10.70 -5.17
CA LEU A 153 12.24 9.79 -6.12
C LEU A 153 11.30 8.67 -6.54
N HIS A 154 10.54 8.08 -5.60
CA HIS A 154 9.52 7.07 -5.91
C HIS A 154 8.42 7.63 -6.82
N CYS A 155 7.91 8.84 -6.54
CA CYS A 155 6.94 9.51 -7.41
C CYS A 155 7.51 9.78 -8.81
N PHE A 156 8.76 10.23 -8.88
CA PHE A 156 9.43 10.48 -10.15
C PHE A 156 9.54 9.20 -10.99
N VAL A 157 10.07 8.13 -10.42
CA VAL A 157 10.23 6.83 -11.08
C VAL A 157 8.87 6.25 -11.51
N ALA A 158 7.88 6.25 -10.63
CA ALA A 158 6.52 5.79 -10.93
C ALA A 158 5.90 6.55 -12.12
N ASN A 159 6.09 7.87 -12.16
CA ASN A 159 5.58 8.69 -13.26
C ASN A 159 6.26 8.36 -14.61
N GLN A 160 7.56 8.02 -14.60
CA GLN A 160 8.23 7.59 -15.84
C GLN A 160 7.63 6.28 -16.36
N TRP A 161 7.47 5.27 -15.49
CA TRP A 161 6.84 3.99 -15.87
C TRP A 161 5.38 4.18 -16.31
N ARG A 162 4.58 4.93 -15.56
CA ARG A 162 3.18 5.18 -15.89
C ARG A 162 3.01 5.79 -17.28
N LYS A 163 3.79 6.82 -17.62
CA LYS A 163 3.75 7.47 -18.94
C LYS A 163 4.05 6.51 -20.08
N SER A 164 4.88 5.51 -19.84
CA SER A 164 5.34 4.58 -20.86
C SER A 164 4.43 3.35 -21.00
N PHE A 165 3.71 2.98 -19.93
CA PHE A 165 2.89 1.79 -19.85
C PHE A 165 1.40 2.07 -19.61
N ASP A 166 0.94 3.28 -19.84
CA ASP A 166 -0.45 3.71 -19.59
C ASP A 166 -1.43 3.21 -20.66
N THR A 167 -1.53 1.89 -20.77
CA THR A 167 -2.61 1.20 -21.51
C THR A 167 -3.25 0.19 -20.57
N PRO A 168 -4.21 0.61 -19.74
CA PRO A 168 -4.74 -0.18 -18.62
C PRO A 168 -5.32 -1.54 -19.00
N GLU A 169 -5.73 -1.74 -20.25
CA GLU A 169 -6.30 -3.00 -20.70
C GLU A 169 -5.27 -4.15 -20.83
N LYS A 170 -4.00 -3.83 -21.06
CA LYS A 170 -2.94 -4.82 -21.30
C LYS A 170 -1.69 -4.66 -20.45
N ARG A 171 -1.56 -3.54 -19.77
CA ARG A 171 -0.34 -3.17 -19.03
C ARG A 171 -0.69 -2.55 -17.69
N VAL A 172 0.02 -2.94 -16.65
CA VAL A 172 -0.16 -2.41 -15.31
C VAL A 172 1.19 -2.02 -14.73
N VAL A 173 1.19 -0.93 -13.97
CA VAL A 173 2.33 -0.54 -13.13
C VAL A 173 1.86 -0.54 -11.70
N CYS A 174 2.52 -1.32 -10.85
CA CYS A 174 2.19 -1.44 -9.43
C CYS A 174 3.39 -1.07 -8.57
N ARG A 175 3.13 -0.55 -7.39
CA ARG A 175 4.13 -0.46 -6.33
C ARG A 175 3.90 -1.59 -5.34
N LEU A 176 4.88 -2.48 -5.21
CA LEU A 176 4.76 -3.66 -4.35
C LEU A 176 5.11 -3.31 -2.89
N THR A 177 6.27 -2.72 -2.68
CA THR A 177 6.73 -2.25 -1.37
C THR A 177 7.95 -1.34 -1.51
N GLY A 178 8.11 -0.35 -0.65
CA GLY A 178 9.30 0.50 -0.61
C GLY A 178 9.69 1.03 -2.00
N SER A 179 10.85 0.61 -2.49
CA SER A 179 11.41 0.97 -3.80
C SER A 179 11.17 -0.08 -4.89
N VAL A 180 10.30 -1.08 -4.62
CA VAL A 180 10.04 -2.18 -5.56
C VAL A 180 8.75 -1.90 -6.33
N PHE A 181 8.87 -1.84 -7.65
CA PHE A 181 7.75 -1.73 -8.58
C PHE A 181 7.59 -3.00 -9.41
N VAL A 182 6.41 -3.20 -9.92
CA VAL A 182 6.06 -4.31 -10.83
C VAL A 182 5.45 -3.70 -12.08
N VAL A 183 5.96 -4.09 -13.24
CA VAL A 183 5.33 -3.84 -14.54
C VAL A 183 4.80 -5.16 -15.06
N GLY A 184 3.48 -5.25 -15.26
CA GLY A 184 2.83 -6.43 -15.81
C GLY A 184 2.32 -6.15 -17.22
N CYS A 185 2.51 -7.08 -18.15
CA CYS A 185 2.06 -6.97 -19.53
C CYS A 185 1.41 -8.28 -19.98
N LEU A 186 0.28 -8.14 -20.67
CA LEU A 186 -0.41 -9.25 -21.34
C LEU A 186 0.03 -9.34 -22.79
N ASP A 187 -0.07 -10.54 -23.36
CA ASP A 187 0.26 -10.87 -24.76
C ASP A 187 1.72 -10.58 -25.16
N VAL A 188 2.65 -10.64 -24.19
CA VAL A 188 4.10 -10.49 -24.41
C VAL A 188 4.88 -11.57 -23.68
N THR A 189 6.12 -11.85 -24.14
CA THR A 189 7.07 -12.73 -23.47
C THR A 189 7.98 -11.96 -22.52
N ALA A 190 8.67 -12.66 -21.61
CA ALA A 190 9.68 -12.05 -20.73
C ALA A 190 10.77 -11.32 -21.52
N SER A 191 11.22 -11.90 -22.64
CA SER A 191 12.24 -11.28 -23.49
C SER A 191 11.75 -9.98 -24.13
N GLN A 192 10.51 -9.94 -24.64
CA GLN A 192 9.92 -8.74 -25.20
C GLN A 192 9.77 -7.65 -24.12
N LEU A 193 9.24 -8.01 -22.96
CA LEU A 193 9.11 -7.09 -21.83
C LEU A 193 10.48 -6.56 -21.40
N ALA A 194 11.49 -7.41 -21.26
CA ALA A 194 12.83 -6.98 -20.88
C ALA A 194 13.45 -6.00 -21.90
N GLN A 195 13.24 -6.23 -23.20
CA GLN A 195 13.68 -5.29 -24.24
C GLN A 195 12.99 -3.93 -24.13
N GLU A 196 11.66 -3.91 -23.91
CA GLU A 196 10.92 -2.67 -23.67
C GLU A 196 11.40 -1.95 -22.41
N MET A 197 11.60 -2.70 -21.31
CA MET A 197 12.11 -2.16 -20.04
C MET A 197 13.50 -1.57 -20.21
N GLN A 198 14.41 -2.24 -20.97
CA GLN A 198 15.74 -1.74 -21.25
C GLN A 198 15.72 -0.45 -22.07
N ALA A 199 14.85 -0.39 -23.10
CA ALA A 199 14.70 0.80 -23.94
C ALA A 199 14.22 1.99 -23.10
N LEU A 200 13.22 1.78 -22.27
CA LEU A 200 12.70 2.82 -21.37
C LEU A 200 13.72 3.25 -20.32
N TYR A 201 14.40 2.30 -19.70
CA TYR A 201 15.43 2.59 -18.73
C TYR A 201 16.56 3.43 -19.32
N ASN A 202 16.96 3.16 -20.56
CA ASN A 202 17.96 3.95 -21.28
C ASN A 202 17.47 5.37 -21.62
N ALA A 203 16.16 5.54 -21.81
CA ALA A 203 15.56 6.84 -22.10
C ALA A 203 15.24 7.66 -20.83
N MET A 204 15.22 7.03 -19.66
CA MET A 204 14.90 7.72 -18.41
C MET A 204 16.07 8.63 -17.98
N PRO A 205 15.76 9.82 -17.41
CA PRO A 205 16.79 10.63 -16.77
C PRO A 205 17.46 9.86 -15.62
N ARG A 206 18.77 9.89 -15.57
CA ARG A 206 19.57 9.25 -14.49
C ARG A 206 19.66 10.11 -13.22
N GLU A 207 19.02 11.26 -13.24
CA GLU A 207 18.97 12.20 -12.14
C GLU A 207 17.52 12.59 -11.85
N CYS A 208 17.20 12.64 -10.57
CA CYS A 208 15.96 13.24 -10.06
C CYS A 208 16.32 14.56 -9.37
N ILE A 209 15.56 15.61 -9.67
CA ILE A 209 15.69 16.90 -8.96
C ILE A 209 14.59 16.94 -7.90
N THR A 210 15.00 17.05 -6.64
CA THR A 210 14.06 17.19 -5.53
C THR A 210 13.79 18.63 -5.19
N THR A 211 12.56 18.91 -4.80
CA THR A 211 12.12 20.25 -4.38
C THR A 211 11.92 20.36 -2.87
N THR A 212 12.09 19.27 -2.12
CA THR A 212 11.95 19.26 -0.68
C THR A 212 13.20 19.83 0.00
N GLY A 213 13.05 20.98 0.62
CA GLY A 213 14.15 21.71 1.24
C GLY A 213 15.06 22.41 0.21
N MET A 214 16.36 22.13 0.24
CA MET A 214 17.25 22.61 -0.82
C MET A 214 17.12 21.73 -2.06
N MET A 215 17.04 22.35 -3.25
CA MET A 215 17.08 21.61 -4.52
C MET A 215 18.34 20.75 -4.60
N ARG A 216 18.14 19.44 -4.70
CA ARG A 216 19.24 18.47 -4.82
C ARG A 216 19.06 17.64 -6.08
N ARG A 217 20.18 17.36 -6.74
CA ARG A 217 20.25 16.36 -7.80
C ARG A 217 20.61 15.02 -7.19
N ILE A 218 19.78 14.01 -7.42
CA ILE A 218 19.99 12.67 -6.92
C ILE A 218 20.22 11.77 -8.10
N GLN A 219 21.42 11.21 -8.17
CA GLN A 219 21.73 10.15 -9.11
C GLN A 219 21.20 8.83 -8.53
N TYR A 220 20.59 8.03 -9.38
CA TYR A 220 20.06 6.73 -9.02
C TYR A 220 20.24 5.75 -10.18
N THR A 221 20.31 4.49 -9.83
CA THR A 221 20.24 3.37 -10.76
C THR A 221 19.11 2.42 -10.39
N MET A 222 18.71 1.59 -11.32
CA MET A 222 17.67 0.58 -11.09
C MET A 222 18.09 -0.74 -11.69
N SER A 223 17.72 -1.81 -11.00
CA SER A 223 17.79 -3.17 -11.52
C SER A 223 16.39 -3.65 -11.86
N CYS A 224 16.26 -4.36 -12.97
CA CYS A 224 15.01 -4.89 -13.47
C CYS A 224 15.16 -6.36 -13.90
N ALA A 225 14.28 -7.22 -13.44
CA ALA A 225 14.24 -8.61 -13.85
C ALA A 225 12.84 -9.00 -14.33
N ALA A 226 12.74 -9.59 -15.52
CA ALA A 226 11.50 -10.03 -16.12
C ALA A 226 11.37 -11.56 -16.10
N ALA A 227 10.11 -12.04 -15.97
CA ALA A 227 9.71 -13.44 -16.13
C ALA A 227 8.38 -13.49 -16.90
N GLY A 228 8.14 -14.59 -17.62
CA GLY A 228 6.95 -14.78 -18.42
C GLY A 228 6.33 -16.17 -18.22
N MET A 229 5.15 -16.39 -18.80
CA MET A 229 4.46 -17.68 -18.75
C MET A 229 5.30 -18.79 -19.41
N GLU A 230 6.16 -18.46 -20.38
CA GLU A 230 7.11 -19.38 -21.00
C GLU A 230 8.20 -19.94 -20.05
N ASP A 231 8.42 -19.32 -18.90
CA ASP A 231 9.28 -19.84 -17.83
C ASP A 231 8.62 -20.99 -17.03
N GLY A 232 7.44 -21.45 -17.45
CA GLY A 232 6.66 -22.51 -16.79
C GLY A 232 5.81 -22.00 -15.63
N CYS A 233 5.51 -20.70 -15.61
CA CYS A 233 4.70 -20.06 -14.59
C CYS A 233 3.21 -20.30 -14.80
N THR A 234 2.48 -20.48 -13.70
CA THR A 234 1.03 -20.65 -13.68
C THR A 234 0.27 -19.45 -13.09
N GLY A 235 0.99 -18.48 -12.58
CA GLY A 235 0.39 -17.27 -12.00
C GLY A 235 1.40 -16.32 -11.38
N TRP A 236 0.89 -15.34 -10.65
CA TRP A 236 1.68 -14.28 -10.04
C TRP A 236 2.82 -14.78 -9.15
N LYS A 237 2.57 -15.78 -8.33
CA LYS A 237 3.55 -16.27 -7.35
C LYS A 237 4.80 -16.82 -8.02
N ASP A 238 4.63 -17.63 -9.06
CA ASP A 238 5.74 -18.24 -9.79
C ASP A 238 6.57 -17.15 -10.50
N LEU A 239 5.88 -16.21 -11.18
CA LEU A 239 6.50 -15.08 -11.85
C LEU A 239 7.31 -14.22 -10.87
N TYR A 240 6.75 -13.94 -9.69
CA TYR A 240 7.44 -13.19 -8.66
C TYR A 240 8.71 -13.90 -8.17
N GLU A 241 8.64 -15.19 -7.86
CA GLU A 241 9.79 -15.97 -7.38
C GLU A 241 10.95 -16.01 -8.40
N ILE A 242 10.61 -16.13 -9.68
CA ILE A 242 11.62 -16.10 -10.76
C ILE A 242 12.22 -14.68 -10.88
N CYS A 243 11.40 -13.66 -10.93
CA CYS A 243 11.86 -12.26 -11.00
C CYS A 243 12.75 -11.91 -9.80
N ASP A 244 12.33 -12.25 -8.57
CA ASP A 244 13.08 -11.95 -7.34
C ASP A 244 14.47 -12.63 -7.36
N ARG A 245 14.54 -13.89 -7.75
CA ARG A 245 15.81 -14.61 -7.90
C ARG A 245 16.72 -13.97 -8.94
N ARG A 246 16.19 -13.63 -10.13
CA ARG A 246 16.93 -12.96 -11.21
C ARG A 246 17.41 -11.57 -10.75
N LEU A 247 16.55 -10.84 -10.06
CA LEU A 247 16.86 -9.50 -9.55
C LEU A 247 17.99 -9.53 -8.51
N ARG A 248 17.97 -10.48 -7.58
CA ARG A 248 19.08 -10.68 -6.62
C ARG A 248 20.39 -10.99 -7.32
N THR A 249 20.36 -11.79 -8.37
CA THR A 249 21.57 -12.09 -9.17
C THR A 249 22.11 -10.84 -9.84
N LEU A 250 21.26 -10.00 -10.43
CA LEU A 250 21.65 -8.72 -11.01
C LEU A 250 22.27 -7.77 -9.97
N GLN A 251 21.63 -7.64 -8.82
CA GLN A 251 22.12 -6.79 -7.73
C GLN A 251 23.47 -7.26 -7.20
N ALA A 252 23.68 -8.58 -7.06
CA ALA A 252 24.96 -9.15 -6.66
C ALA A 252 26.07 -8.90 -7.70
N ALA A 253 25.70 -8.76 -8.97
CA ALA A 253 26.63 -8.42 -10.06
C ALA A 253 26.92 -6.91 -10.20
N GLY A 254 26.30 -6.08 -9.36
CA GLY A 254 26.52 -4.61 -9.36
C GLY A 254 25.29 -3.77 -9.67
N GLY A 255 24.17 -4.39 -10.04
CA GLY A 255 22.93 -3.67 -10.38
C GLY A 255 22.98 -2.93 -11.71
N ASP A 256 22.18 -1.86 -11.86
CA ASP A 256 22.10 -0.98 -13.04
C ASP A 256 21.86 -1.74 -14.36
N ALA A 257 20.97 -2.71 -14.34
CA ALA A 257 20.76 -3.63 -15.46
C ALA A 257 19.34 -4.15 -15.57
N VAL A 258 18.99 -4.60 -16.78
CA VAL A 258 17.72 -5.30 -17.08
C VAL A 258 18.04 -6.71 -17.57
N SER A 259 17.37 -7.74 -17.06
CA SER A 259 17.53 -9.13 -17.49
C SER A 259 16.21 -9.90 -17.51
N CYS A 260 16.10 -10.86 -18.42
CA CYS A 260 15.10 -11.93 -18.44
C CYS A 260 15.73 -13.32 -18.38
N ALA A 261 17.05 -13.40 -18.21
CA ALA A 261 17.78 -14.63 -18.06
C ALA A 261 18.20 -14.83 -16.59
N GLY A 262 18.23 -16.08 -16.14
CA GLY A 262 18.64 -16.46 -14.80
C GLY A 262 19.95 -17.23 -14.82
#